data_be33760ab555317a8082bde68d792178
#
_entry.id   be33760ab555317a8082bde68d792178
#
_cell.length_a   1.000
_cell.length_b   1.000
_cell.length_c   1.000
_cell.angle_alpha   90.00
_cell.angle_beta   90.00
_cell.angle_gamma   90.00
#
_symmetry.space_group_name_H-M   'P 1'
#
loop_
_entity.id
_entity.type
_entity.pdbx_description
1 polymer ?
#
loop_
_entity_poly.entity_id
_entity_poly.type
_entity_poly.pdbx_seq_one_letter_code
_entity_poly.pdbx_strand_id
1 'polypeptide(L)'
;MTKRRDVILGLTGVAVLVAGSGRAAEPGEHRLAIQVSDDRPESMTLALSNAVNVSAYYSERAQEVQVEIVTYGPGVHMLRTDTSPIKERMATFPKSMPNVVFVACGNTLRAMEKTEGKPVPLISEAKVMQAGVVRLMELQEMGWSYVKV
;
A
#
# COMPACT_ATOMS: atom_id res chain seq x y z
N MET A 1 22.61 58.98 -44.87
CA MET A 1 23.06 58.63 -43.50
C MET A 1 21.93 57.94 -42.79
N THR A 2 21.86 56.61 -42.79
CA THR A 2 20.75 55.85 -42.18
C THR A 2 21.37 54.87 -41.16
N LYS A 3 21.11 55.11 -39.89
CA LYS A 3 21.58 54.25 -38.81
C LYS A 3 20.70 53.01 -38.71
N ARG A 4 21.33 51.84 -38.87
CA ARG A 4 20.70 50.53 -38.60
C ARG A 4 20.69 50.32 -37.08
N ARG A 5 19.50 50.02 -36.55
CA ARG A 5 19.28 49.61 -35.16
C ARG A 5 19.27 48.08 -35.16
N ASP A 6 20.27 47.46 -34.53
CA ASP A 6 20.31 46.05 -34.29
C ASP A 6 19.36 45.69 -33.12
N VAL A 7 18.36 44.84 -33.43
CA VAL A 7 17.45 44.28 -32.41
C VAL A 7 18.02 42.97 -31.97
N ILE A 8 18.52 42.90 -30.72
CA ILE A 8 18.94 41.67 -30.08
C ILE A 8 17.70 41.00 -29.53
N LEU A 9 17.27 39.87 -30.12
CA LEU A 9 16.27 38.98 -29.54
C LEU A 9 16.91 38.14 -28.44
N GLY A 10 16.62 38.48 -27.20
CA GLY A 10 17.00 37.64 -26.06
C GLY A 10 16.05 36.42 -25.96
N LEU A 11 16.56 35.23 -26.19
CA LEU A 11 15.85 33.97 -25.86
C LEU A 11 15.91 33.78 -24.34
N THR A 12 14.83 34.05 -23.66
CA THR A 12 14.64 33.64 -22.27
C THR A 12 14.19 32.17 -22.24
N GLY A 13 15.13 31.28 -21.98
CA GLY A 13 14.83 29.85 -21.75
C GLY A 13 14.11 29.69 -20.43
N VAL A 14 12.81 29.28 -20.50
CA VAL A 14 12.05 28.86 -19.31
C VAL A 14 12.50 27.44 -18.96
N ALA A 15 13.30 27.32 -17.90
CA ALA A 15 13.60 26.03 -17.30
C ALA A 15 12.35 25.55 -16.53
N VAL A 16 11.65 24.55 -17.11
CA VAL A 16 10.57 23.85 -16.41
C VAL A 16 11.23 22.88 -15.44
N LEU A 17 11.29 23.26 -14.17
CA LEU A 17 11.61 22.35 -13.06
C LEU A 17 10.41 21.42 -12.88
N VAL A 18 10.53 20.18 -13.39
CA VAL A 18 9.62 19.09 -13.04
C VAL A 18 10.02 18.66 -11.62
N ALA A 19 9.42 19.30 -10.61
CA ALA A 19 9.48 18.80 -9.25
C ALA A 19 8.67 17.51 -9.19
N GLY A 20 9.35 16.38 -8.99
CA GLY A 20 8.71 15.11 -8.67
C GLY A 20 7.96 15.26 -7.37
N SER A 21 6.64 15.46 -7.47
CA SER A 21 5.76 15.64 -6.32
C SER A 21 5.56 14.29 -5.64
N GLY A 22 6.39 13.97 -4.66
CA GLY A 22 5.95 13.10 -3.57
C GLY A 22 4.72 13.79 -2.94
N ARG A 23 3.52 13.24 -3.20
CA ARG A 23 2.28 13.84 -2.72
C ARG A 23 2.24 13.71 -1.21
N ALA A 24 2.54 14.78 -0.49
CA ALA A 24 2.23 14.85 0.93
C ALA A 24 0.73 14.61 1.14
N ALA A 25 0.36 13.94 2.25
CA ALA A 25 -1.05 13.76 2.59
C ALA A 25 -1.75 15.13 2.66
N GLU A 26 -2.92 15.23 2.05
CA GLU A 26 -3.77 16.40 2.22
C GLU A 26 -4.14 16.56 3.71
N PRO A 27 -4.31 17.78 4.23
CA PRO A 27 -4.78 17.96 5.59
C PRO A 27 -6.12 17.23 5.81
N GLY A 28 -6.12 16.25 6.75
CA GLY A 28 -7.28 15.40 7.03
C GLY A 28 -7.28 14.04 6.34
N GLU A 29 -6.29 13.72 5.49
CA GLU A 29 -6.07 12.37 4.93
C GLU A 29 -4.92 11.68 5.67
N HIS A 30 -5.21 10.53 6.27
CA HIS A 30 -4.23 9.71 6.98
C HIS A 30 -3.97 8.41 6.21
N ARG A 31 -2.73 7.91 6.30
CA ARG A 31 -2.32 6.71 5.55
C ARG A 31 -1.46 5.81 6.43
N LEU A 32 -1.83 4.53 6.51
CA LEU A 32 -1.15 3.54 7.33
C LEU A 32 -0.81 2.28 6.54
N ALA A 33 0.45 1.90 6.51
CA ALA A 33 0.93 0.61 6.04
C ALA A 33 1.11 -0.35 7.22
N ILE A 34 0.48 -1.53 7.16
CA ILE A 34 0.61 -2.59 8.17
C ILE A 34 1.34 -3.76 7.53
N GLN A 35 2.45 -4.18 8.12
CA GLN A 35 3.19 -5.37 7.69
C GLN A 35 2.71 -6.61 8.43
N VAL A 36 2.43 -7.68 7.68
CA VAL A 36 2.22 -9.04 8.21
C VAL A 36 3.22 -9.97 7.54
N SER A 37 4.15 -10.52 8.31
CA SER A 37 5.24 -11.36 7.76
C SER A 37 5.39 -12.73 8.44
N ASP A 38 4.54 -13.03 9.41
CA ASP A 38 4.45 -14.36 10.04
C ASP A 38 3.04 -14.97 9.84
N ASP A 39 2.90 -16.26 10.12
CA ASP A 39 1.68 -17.05 9.94
C ASP A 39 0.86 -17.22 11.23
N ARG A 40 1.18 -16.47 12.28
CA ARG A 40 0.44 -16.54 13.54
C ARG A 40 -0.93 -15.90 13.43
N PRO A 41 -2.00 -16.61 13.82
CA PRO A 41 -3.36 -16.06 13.81
C PRO A 41 -3.49 -14.75 14.61
N GLU A 42 -2.72 -14.62 15.69
CA GLU A 42 -2.72 -13.44 16.55
C GLU A 42 -2.20 -12.21 15.81
N SER A 43 -1.08 -12.32 15.06
CA SER A 43 -0.54 -11.23 14.24
C SER A 43 -1.52 -10.79 13.16
N MET A 44 -2.12 -11.77 12.47
CA MET A 44 -3.11 -11.48 11.43
C MET A 44 -4.35 -10.80 12.01
N THR A 45 -4.83 -11.28 13.16
CA THR A 45 -5.96 -10.70 13.87
C THR A 45 -5.65 -9.29 14.36
N LEU A 46 -4.42 -9.07 14.86
CA LEU A 46 -3.96 -7.75 15.31
C LEU A 46 -3.90 -6.75 14.15
N ALA A 47 -3.45 -7.17 12.95
CA ALA A 47 -3.46 -6.32 11.76
C ALA A 47 -4.87 -5.81 11.45
N LEU A 48 -5.87 -6.70 11.44
CA LEU A 48 -7.26 -6.32 11.21
C LEU A 48 -7.81 -5.42 12.32
N SER A 49 -7.46 -5.69 13.57
CA SER A 49 -7.89 -4.88 14.72
C SER A 49 -7.28 -3.48 14.67
N ASN A 50 -6.00 -3.36 14.29
CA ASN A 50 -5.36 -2.06 14.10
C ASN A 50 -6.02 -1.25 12.98
N ALA A 51 -6.36 -1.91 11.87
CA ALA A 51 -7.08 -1.25 10.77
C ALA A 51 -8.46 -0.73 11.22
N VAL A 52 -9.22 -1.51 12.00
CA VAL A 52 -10.50 -1.08 12.58
C VAL A 52 -10.31 0.11 13.53
N ASN A 53 -9.35 -0.01 14.46
CA ASN A 53 -9.13 1.01 15.49
C ASN A 53 -8.72 2.37 14.87
N VAL A 54 -7.80 2.36 13.90
CA VAL A 54 -7.38 3.60 13.25
C VAL A 54 -8.51 4.20 12.41
N SER A 55 -9.31 3.38 11.73
CA SER A 55 -10.45 3.84 10.95
C SER A 55 -11.53 4.45 11.83
N ALA A 56 -11.86 3.83 12.96
CA ALA A 56 -12.80 4.37 13.91
C ALA A 56 -12.33 5.71 14.50
N TYR A 57 -11.07 5.78 14.92
CA TYR A 57 -10.48 6.99 15.51
C TYR A 57 -10.59 8.22 14.60
N TYR A 58 -10.26 8.06 13.30
CA TYR A 58 -10.32 9.17 12.35
C TYR A 58 -11.74 9.46 11.89
N SER A 59 -12.59 8.43 11.74
CA SER A 59 -14.02 8.62 11.41
C SER A 59 -14.77 9.47 12.44
N GLU A 60 -14.51 9.26 13.73
CA GLU A 60 -15.07 10.09 14.82
C GLU A 60 -14.68 11.58 14.71
N ARG A 61 -13.65 11.89 13.96
CA ARG A 61 -13.14 13.26 13.73
C ARG A 61 -13.47 13.80 12.34
N ALA A 62 -14.35 13.10 11.60
CA ALA A 62 -14.68 13.40 10.21
C ALA A 62 -13.45 13.50 9.31
N GLN A 63 -12.43 12.65 9.58
CA GLN A 63 -11.20 12.53 8.81
C GLN A 63 -11.15 11.16 8.15
N GLU A 64 -10.47 11.08 7.02
CA GLU A 64 -10.30 9.83 6.27
C GLU A 64 -8.96 9.18 6.59
N VAL A 65 -8.94 7.84 6.58
CA VAL A 65 -7.72 7.06 6.65
C VAL A 65 -7.74 5.95 5.61
N GLN A 66 -6.64 5.81 4.90
CA GLN A 66 -6.38 4.67 4.03
C GLN A 66 -5.42 3.71 4.74
N VAL A 67 -5.71 2.42 4.68
CA VAL A 67 -4.88 1.38 5.27
C VAL A 67 -4.47 0.40 4.18
N GLU A 68 -3.19 0.05 4.12
CA GLU A 68 -2.71 -1.02 3.25
C GLU A 68 -2.04 -2.09 4.11
N ILE A 69 -2.58 -3.31 4.09
CA ILE A 69 -2.02 -4.47 4.78
C ILE A 69 -1.17 -5.25 3.78
N VAL A 70 0.14 -5.19 3.95
CA VAL A 70 1.13 -5.84 3.06
C VAL A 70 1.60 -7.14 3.68
N THR A 71 1.35 -8.25 2.98
CA THR A 71 1.74 -9.58 3.41
C THR A 71 2.88 -10.13 2.56
N TYR A 72 3.89 -10.74 3.20
CA TYR A 72 4.96 -11.48 2.53
C TYR A 72 5.50 -12.60 3.42
N GLY A 73 6.32 -13.51 2.86
CA GLY A 73 6.74 -14.70 3.57
C GLY A 73 5.54 -15.48 4.10
N PRO A 74 5.63 -16.06 5.31
CA PRO A 74 4.51 -16.80 5.91
C PRO A 74 3.23 -15.98 6.08
N GLY A 75 3.33 -14.64 6.20
CA GLY A 75 2.18 -13.75 6.33
C GLY A 75 1.19 -13.80 5.14
N VAL A 76 1.61 -14.28 3.97
CA VAL A 76 0.73 -14.46 2.80
C VAL A 76 -0.40 -15.44 3.10
N HIS A 77 -0.24 -16.38 4.05
CA HIS A 77 -1.31 -17.29 4.48
C HIS A 77 -2.56 -16.54 4.95
N MET A 78 -2.43 -15.31 5.47
CA MET A 78 -3.58 -14.46 5.82
C MET A 78 -4.59 -14.32 4.67
N LEU A 79 -4.10 -14.18 3.44
CA LEU A 79 -4.91 -13.90 2.26
C LEU A 79 -5.30 -15.15 1.46
N ARG A 80 -4.82 -16.33 1.85
CA ARG A 80 -5.12 -17.58 1.15
C ARG A 80 -6.52 -18.08 1.48
N THR A 81 -7.25 -18.52 0.46
CA THR A 81 -8.61 -19.10 0.65
C THR A 81 -8.58 -20.52 1.18
N ASP A 82 -7.45 -21.24 1.02
CA ASP A 82 -7.30 -22.64 1.44
C ASP A 82 -6.68 -22.79 2.84
N THR A 83 -5.67 -22.00 3.19
CA THR A 83 -4.86 -22.20 4.41
C THR A 83 -4.94 -21.07 5.45
N SER A 84 -5.69 -19.99 5.19
CA SER A 84 -5.77 -18.89 6.14
C SER A 84 -6.30 -19.36 7.51
N PRO A 85 -5.58 -19.08 8.61
CA PRO A 85 -6.06 -19.42 9.95
C PRO A 85 -7.21 -18.49 10.42
N ILE A 86 -7.44 -17.38 9.71
CA ILE A 86 -8.52 -16.43 10.00
C ILE A 86 -9.52 -16.30 8.83
N LYS A 87 -9.71 -17.40 8.09
CA LYS A 87 -10.51 -17.47 6.86
C LYS A 87 -11.91 -16.87 7.01
N GLU A 88 -12.62 -17.20 8.09
CA GLU A 88 -13.98 -16.71 8.34
C GLU A 88 -14.01 -15.18 8.45
N ARG A 89 -13.01 -14.61 9.11
CA ARG A 89 -12.88 -13.17 9.24
C ARG A 89 -12.54 -12.51 7.91
N MET A 90 -11.66 -13.12 7.12
CA MET A 90 -11.30 -12.63 5.80
C MET A 90 -12.43 -12.71 4.77
N ALA A 91 -13.43 -13.56 4.97
CA ALA A 91 -14.59 -13.65 4.08
C ALA A 91 -15.49 -12.39 4.14
N THR A 92 -15.48 -11.66 5.22
CA THR A 92 -16.37 -10.50 5.46
C THR A 92 -15.63 -9.18 5.61
N PHE A 93 -14.43 -9.19 6.20
CA PHE A 93 -13.68 -7.99 6.53
C PHE A 93 -13.40 -7.07 5.33
N PRO A 94 -12.92 -7.55 4.15
CA PRO A 94 -12.63 -6.67 3.02
C PRO A 94 -13.87 -5.90 2.52
N LYS A 95 -15.05 -6.50 2.65
CA LYS A 95 -16.32 -5.87 2.25
C LYS A 95 -16.82 -4.84 3.25
N SER A 96 -16.54 -5.05 4.54
CA SER A 96 -16.94 -4.13 5.62
C SER A 96 -15.98 -2.96 5.81
N MET A 97 -14.75 -3.06 5.29
CA MET A 97 -13.69 -2.08 5.44
C MET A 97 -13.11 -1.68 4.07
N PRO A 98 -13.85 -0.91 3.24
CA PRO A 98 -13.44 -0.57 1.88
C PRO A 98 -12.20 0.34 1.81
N ASN A 99 -11.85 1.00 2.91
CA ASN A 99 -10.63 1.80 3.07
C ASN A 99 -9.38 0.96 3.38
N VAL A 100 -9.52 -0.38 3.51
CA VAL A 100 -8.40 -1.31 3.75
C VAL A 100 -8.08 -2.08 2.48
N VAL A 101 -6.87 -1.94 1.98
CA VAL A 101 -6.34 -2.66 0.81
C VAL A 101 -5.45 -3.80 1.28
N PHE A 102 -5.61 -4.99 0.70
CA PHE A 102 -4.79 -6.16 0.97
C PHE A 102 -3.80 -6.39 -0.16
N VAL A 103 -2.53 -6.59 0.19
CA VAL A 103 -1.45 -6.81 -0.76
C VAL A 103 -0.68 -8.10 -0.44
N ALA A 104 -0.57 -8.98 -1.43
CA ALA A 104 0.24 -10.18 -1.39
C ALA A 104 1.56 -9.98 -2.15
N CYS A 105 2.66 -10.46 -1.60
CA CYS A 105 3.97 -10.43 -2.25
C CYS A 105 4.07 -11.50 -3.35
N GLY A 106 4.20 -11.07 -4.60
CA GLY A 106 4.33 -11.95 -5.76
C GLY A 106 5.57 -12.85 -5.72
N ASN A 107 6.69 -12.37 -5.15
CA ASN A 107 7.88 -13.21 -4.95
C ASN A 107 7.58 -14.38 -4.00
N THR A 108 6.84 -14.13 -2.93
CA THR A 108 6.42 -15.17 -1.98
C THR A 108 5.45 -16.15 -2.65
N LEU A 109 4.48 -15.65 -3.40
CA LEU A 109 3.52 -16.52 -4.13
C LEU A 109 4.25 -17.46 -5.07
N ARG A 110 5.17 -16.96 -5.90
CA ARG A 110 5.96 -17.81 -6.79
C ARG A 110 6.79 -18.87 -6.06
N ALA A 111 7.34 -18.53 -4.90
CA ALA A 111 8.08 -19.50 -4.08
C ALA A 111 7.15 -20.60 -3.53
N MET A 112 5.97 -20.22 -3.04
CA MET A 112 4.94 -21.16 -2.57
C MET A 112 4.44 -22.05 -3.70
N GLU A 113 4.10 -21.49 -4.86
CA GLU A 113 3.65 -22.24 -6.05
C GLU A 113 4.69 -23.26 -6.51
N LYS A 114 5.96 -22.86 -6.52
CA LYS A 114 7.07 -23.78 -6.84
C LYS A 114 7.16 -24.95 -5.86
N THR A 115 6.94 -24.68 -4.58
CA THR A 115 7.02 -25.70 -3.52
C THR A 115 5.80 -26.61 -3.51
N GLU A 116 4.60 -26.04 -3.71
CA GLU A 116 3.33 -26.76 -3.64
C GLU A 116 2.94 -27.42 -4.98
N GLY A 117 3.58 -27.03 -6.08
CA GLY A 117 3.29 -27.54 -7.42
C GLY A 117 1.93 -27.12 -7.99
N LYS A 118 1.31 -26.08 -7.40
CA LYS A 118 0.01 -25.56 -7.80
C LYS A 118 -0.10 -24.06 -7.54
N PRO A 119 -1.01 -23.34 -8.23
CA PRO A 119 -1.29 -21.94 -7.92
C PRO A 119 -1.75 -21.74 -6.47
N VAL A 120 -1.33 -20.63 -5.86
CA VAL A 120 -1.77 -20.22 -4.51
C VAL A 120 -3.10 -19.47 -4.62
N PRO A 121 -4.21 -20.00 -4.08
CA PRO A 121 -5.50 -19.33 -4.17
C PRO A 121 -5.59 -18.20 -3.15
N LEU A 122 -5.91 -16.99 -3.63
CA LEU A 122 -6.09 -15.79 -2.79
C LEU A 122 -7.56 -15.35 -2.77
N ILE A 123 -7.91 -14.57 -1.75
CA ILE A 123 -9.18 -13.83 -1.76
C ILE A 123 -9.22 -12.87 -2.96
N SER A 124 -10.40 -12.62 -3.51
CA SER A 124 -10.59 -11.78 -4.71
C SER A 124 -10.15 -10.33 -4.51
N GLU A 125 -10.18 -9.84 -3.29
CA GLU A 125 -9.82 -8.48 -2.90
C GLU A 125 -8.30 -8.28 -2.75
N ALA A 126 -7.52 -9.36 -2.76
CA ALA A 126 -6.06 -9.27 -2.66
C ALA A 126 -5.45 -8.74 -3.96
N LYS A 127 -4.63 -7.70 -3.85
CA LYS A 127 -3.76 -7.21 -4.92
C LYS A 127 -2.41 -7.92 -4.84
N VAL A 128 -1.81 -8.23 -5.98
CA VAL A 128 -0.46 -8.81 -6.02
C VAL A 128 0.53 -7.74 -6.46
N MET A 129 1.53 -7.47 -5.62
CA MET A 129 2.68 -6.62 -5.95
C MET A 129 3.92 -7.47 -6.09
N GLN A 130 4.86 -7.09 -6.96
CA GLN A 130 6.03 -7.91 -7.26
C GLN A 130 6.82 -8.29 -6.00
N ALA A 131 7.05 -7.35 -5.08
CA ALA A 131 7.78 -7.57 -3.83
C ALA A 131 7.13 -6.79 -2.69
N GLY A 132 6.69 -7.47 -1.63
CA GLY A 132 6.02 -6.83 -0.49
C GLY A 132 6.91 -5.84 0.24
N VAL A 133 8.20 -6.15 0.43
CA VAL A 133 9.14 -5.23 1.09
C VAL A 133 9.37 -3.95 0.28
N VAL A 134 9.42 -4.05 -1.06
CA VAL A 134 9.53 -2.87 -1.93
C VAL A 134 8.26 -2.03 -1.82
N ARG A 135 7.08 -2.68 -1.80
CA ARG A 135 5.83 -1.94 -1.59
C ARG A 135 5.82 -1.16 -0.27
N LEU A 136 6.32 -1.74 0.81
CA LEU A 136 6.43 -1.04 2.10
C LEU A 136 7.40 0.16 2.03
N MET A 137 8.50 0.05 1.28
CA MET A 137 9.42 1.19 1.05
C MET A 137 8.72 2.31 0.28
N GLU A 138 8.06 1.98 -0.84
CA GLU A 138 7.31 2.94 -1.66
C GLU A 138 6.24 3.67 -0.84
N LEU A 139 5.48 2.94 -0.01
CA LEU A 139 4.47 3.54 0.86
C LEU A 139 5.08 4.55 1.83
N GLN A 140 6.20 4.20 2.48
CA GLN A 140 6.89 5.09 3.39
C GLN A 140 7.50 6.31 2.67
N GLU A 141 8.06 6.13 1.49
CA GLU A 141 8.54 7.23 0.63
C GLU A 141 7.41 8.19 0.20
N MET A 142 6.18 7.66 0.07
CA MET A 142 4.97 8.46 -0.15
C MET A 142 4.38 9.07 1.13
N GLY A 143 5.05 8.95 2.27
CA GLY A 143 4.64 9.55 3.54
C GLY A 143 3.61 8.74 4.34
N TRP A 144 3.45 7.44 4.06
CA TRP A 144 2.61 6.57 4.89
C TRP A 144 3.27 6.27 6.23
N SER A 145 2.47 6.30 7.30
CA SER A 145 2.88 5.72 8.58
C SER A 145 3.03 4.21 8.44
N TYR A 146 3.94 3.61 9.21
CA TYR A 146 4.22 2.18 9.14
C TYR A 146 4.16 1.53 10.50
N VAL A 147 3.55 0.35 10.56
CA VAL A 147 3.59 -0.55 11.71
C VAL A 147 3.79 -2.01 11.25
N LYS A 148 4.49 -2.78 12.07
CA LYS A 148 4.59 -4.24 11.96
C LYS A 148 3.81 -4.88 13.10
N VAL A 149 3.08 -5.96 12.80
CA VAL A 149 2.42 -6.84 13.77
C VAL A 149 3.11 -8.18 13.85
#